data_774fa762f93f0f58fb15a7ebada863ef
#
_entry.id   774fa762f93f0f58fb15a7ebada863ef
#
_cell.length_a   1.000
_cell.length_b   1.000
_cell.length_c   1.000
_cell.angle_alpha   90.00
_cell.angle_beta   90.00
_cell.angle_gamma   90.00
#
_symmetry.space_group_name_H-M   'P 1'
#
loop_
_entity.id
_entity.type
_entity.pdbx_description
1 polymer ?
#
loop_
_entity_poly.entity_id
_entity_poly.type
_entity_poly.pdbx_seq_one_letter_code
_entity_poly.pdbx_strand_id
1 'polypeptide(L)'
;MAAATRVEGAGSAGGGSESARVLIYSHDTFGLGHLRRSRAIANALVTDRPGVSVVIISGSPVIGNFEFGSGVDYVRVPGVVKLPNGDYRSLNLNVELDEAVGLRAAIIQQTADTFGPDLVIVDKEPTGFRGEIVPALERLKERGTRIVLGVRDVMDEPALLVPEWERKGAVDALAAYYDETWVYGLREIYEPLSGLALPGEVRQRIAYTGYLRRSLPQEPGFMRYPKSTKGPFILLTTGGGGDGDDLIDWVISAYETDAGLDLPAVIVFGPFINRDRRRSFAERIARHPKLDAIAFDTKLEYLMNRATAVVAMGGYNTFCEVLSLDKPALIVPRTSPRLEQYIRAMHAERLGLVRMLVDDEAERDPARMAAALRALPAQKRPSQVIVPGLLDGLDVIQRRFAGWLAERPRRIAISEAAE
;
A
#
# COMPACT_ATOMS: atom_id res chain seq x y z
N MET A 1 58.94 1.49 -25.19
CA MET A 1 58.23 2.62 -25.81
C MET A 1 56.94 2.09 -26.41
N ALA A 2 55.80 2.29 -25.72
CA ALA A 2 54.47 1.98 -26.26
C ALA A 2 53.60 3.23 -26.01
N ALA A 3 53.09 3.75 -27.12
CA ALA A 3 52.35 5.01 -27.17
C ALA A 3 50.93 4.82 -26.60
N ALA A 4 50.56 5.64 -25.67
CA ALA A 4 49.19 5.75 -25.14
C ALA A 4 48.32 6.55 -26.10
N THR A 5 47.34 5.89 -26.72
CA THR A 5 46.34 6.52 -27.57
C THR A 5 45.26 7.16 -26.67
N ARG A 6 45.19 8.47 -26.69
CA ARG A 6 44.08 9.24 -26.06
C ARG A 6 42.80 9.02 -26.88
N VAL A 7 41.79 8.45 -26.29
CA VAL A 7 40.41 8.45 -26.84
C VAL A 7 39.76 9.75 -26.39
N GLU A 8 39.57 10.69 -27.31
CA GLU A 8 38.76 11.86 -27.14
C GLU A 8 37.29 11.43 -27.04
N GLY A 9 36.71 11.65 -25.86
CA GLY A 9 35.30 11.43 -25.63
C GLY A 9 34.45 12.47 -26.36
N ALA A 10 33.58 12.01 -27.23
CA ALA A 10 32.55 12.81 -27.86
C ALA A 10 31.63 13.40 -26.76
N GLY A 11 31.58 14.73 -26.71
CA GLY A 11 30.68 15.47 -25.83
C GLY A 11 29.22 15.12 -26.14
N SER A 12 28.55 14.43 -25.25
CA SER A 12 27.10 14.31 -25.26
C SER A 12 26.50 15.66 -24.91
N ALA A 13 25.75 16.22 -25.84
CA ALA A 13 24.93 17.41 -25.62
C ALA A 13 24.01 17.18 -24.40
N GLY A 14 24.22 17.94 -23.35
CA GLY A 14 23.49 17.84 -22.12
C GLY A 14 22.02 18.21 -22.27
N GLY A 15 21.15 17.23 -22.35
CA GLY A 15 19.80 17.36 -21.83
C GLY A 15 19.92 17.46 -20.31
N GLY A 16 19.73 18.64 -19.76
CA GLY A 16 19.76 18.86 -18.31
C GLY A 16 18.76 17.91 -17.66
N SER A 17 19.25 16.90 -16.96
CA SER A 17 18.43 15.97 -16.17
C SER A 17 17.64 16.81 -15.16
N GLU A 18 16.31 16.86 -15.28
CA GLU A 18 15.44 17.55 -14.34
C GLU A 18 15.63 16.93 -12.95
N SER A 19 16.38 17.59 -12.10
CA SER A 19 16.58 17.13 -10.73
C SER A 19 15.41 17.56 -9.87
N ALA A 20 14.86 16.63 -9.08
CA ALA A 20 13.79 16.90 -8.12
C ALA A 20 13.94 16.05 -6.87
N ARG A 21 13.47 16.59 -5.76
CA ARG A 21 13.46 15.94 -4.45
C ARG A 21 12.03 15.71 -3.99
N VAL A 22 11.68 14.47 -3.69
CA VAL A 22 10.36 14.11 -3.22
C VAL A 22 10.44 13.53 -1.81
N LEU A 23 9.65 14.06 -0.90
CA LEU A 23 9.50 13.52 0.44
C LEU A 23 8.15 12.81 0.55
N ILE A 24 8.14 11.56 1.02
CA ILE A 24 6.91 10.82 1.25
C ILE A 24 6.77 10.54 2.75
N TYR A 25 5.72 11.06 3.37
CA TYR A 25 5.35 10.69 4.73
C TYR A 25 4.41 9.48 4.70
N SER A 26 4.91 8.34 5.19
CA SER A 26 4.15 7.09 5.30
C SER A 26 3.56 6.95 6.70
N HIS A 27 2.22 6.99 6.80
CA HIS A 27 1.50 6.94 8.08
C HIS A 27 1.49 5.53 8.68
N ASP A 28 2.65 5.05 9.12
CA ASP A 28 2.82 3.69 9.65
C ASP A 28 2.62 3.67 11.17
N THR A 29 1.42 3.34 11.62
CA THR A 29 1.10 3.07 13.03
C THR A 29 0.87 1.58 13.28
N PHE A 30 0.44 0.82 12.26
CA PHE A 30 0.23 -0.63 12.32
C PHE A 30 0.12 -1.20 10.90
N GLY A 31 0.77 -2.35 10.66
CA GLY A 31 0.73 -3.05 9.38
C GLY A 31 1.71 -2.53 8.32
N LEU A 32 1.69 -3.15 7.15
CA LEU A 32 2.62 -2.89 6.04
C LEU A 32 1.98 -2.06 4.90
N GLY A 33 0.70 -1.72 5.03
CA GLY A 33 -0.10 -1.17 3.95
C GLY A 33 0.38 0.19 3.43
N HIS A 34 0.72 1.08 4.34
CA HIS A 34 1.19 2.43 4.02
C HIS A 34 2.58 2.38 3.38
N LEU A 35 3.52 1.67 3.98
CA LEU A 35 4.88 1.53 3.48
C LEU A 35 4.91 0.89 2.07
N ARG A 36 4.15 -0.19 1.84
CA ARG A 36 4.09 -0.85 0.52
C ARG A 36 3.56 0.09 -0.57
N ARG A 37 2.60 0.93 -0.25
CA ARG A 37 2.05 1.94 -1.16
C ARG A 37 3.06 3.06 -1.42
N SER A 38 3.63 3.64 -0.37
CA SER A 38 4.66 4.69 -0.46
C SER A 38 5.86 4.23 -1.28
N ARG A 39 6.33 2.99 -1.08
CA ARG A 39 7.40 2.38 -1.86
C ARG A 39 7.05 2.25 -3.35
N ALA A 40 5.83 1.82 -3.67
CA ALA A 40 5.41 1.69 -5.05
C ALA A 40 5.39 3.05 -5.78
N ILE A 41 4.91 4.09 -5.10
CA ILE A 41 4.92 5.46 -5.64
C ILE A 41 6.36 5.97 -5.77
N ALA A 42 7.20 5.79 -4.74
CA ALA A 42 8.59 6.23 -4.77
C ALA A 42 9.37 5.60 -5.93
N ASN A 43 9.27 4.28 -6.09
CA ASN A 43 9.92 3.56 -7.19
C ASN A 43 9.41 4.04 -8.56
N ALA A 44 8.10 4.27 -8.72
CA ALA A 44 7.56 4.80 -9.96
C ALA A 44 8.09 6.21 -10.29
N LEU A 45 8.25 7.07 -9.30
CA LEU A 45 8.74 8.44 -9.50
C LEU A 45 10.21 8.49 -9.97
N VAL A 46 11.05 7.55 -9.52
CA VAL A 46 12.47 7.48 -9.92
C VAL A 46 12.70 6.68 -11.21
N THR A 47 11.72 5.87 -11.64
CA THR A 47 11.84 5.08 -12.87
C THR A 47 12.03 6.01 -14.06
N ASP A 48 13.07 5.77 -14.84
CA ASP A 48 13.49 6.54 -16.03
C ASP A 48 13.79 8.03 -15.73
N ARG A 49 14.02 8.38 -14.46
CA ARG A 49 14.36 9.75 -14.01
C ARG A 49 15.56 9.77 -13.06
N PRO A 50 16.79 9.62 -13.57
CA PRO A 50 18.00 9.52 -12.74
C PRO A 50 18.28 10.78 -11.89
N GLY A 51 17.67 11.93 -12.22
CA GLY A 51 17.77 13.16 -11.45
C GLY A 51 16.79 13.28 -10.28
N VAL A 52 15.86 12.34 -10.13
CA VAL A 52 14.85 12.37 -9.05
C VAL A 52 15.36 11.57 -7.84
N SER A 53 15.28 12.19 -6.66
CA SER A 53 15.58 11.56 -5.38
C SER A 53 14.32 11.54 -4.50
N VAL A 54 14.04 10.41 -3.88
CA VAL A 54 12.87 10.22 -3.00
C VAL A 54 13.34 9.78 -1.62
N VAL A 55 12.87 10.46 -0.58
CA VAL A 55 13.03 10.03 0.82
C VAL A 55 11.68 9.66 1.39
N ILE A 56 11.58 8.45 1.98
CA ILE A 56 10.36 7.98 2.66
C ILE A 56 10.56 8.12 4.17
N ILE A 57 9.73 8.89 4.86
CA ILE A 57 9.67 8.90 6.33
C ILE A 57 8.64 7.86 6.79
N SER A 58 9.05 6.95 7.66
CA SER A 58 8.19 5.85 8.11
C SER A 58 8.47 5.47 9.57
N GLY A 59 7.41 5.16 10.32
CA GLY A 59 7.50 4.55 11.64
C GLY A 59 7.55 3.02 11.63
N SER A 60 7.57 2.39 10.45
CA SER A 60 7.53 0.93 10.32
C SER A 60 8.81 0.28 10.86
N PRO A 61 8.70 -0.72 11.77
CA PRO A 61 9.88 -1.41 12.31
C PRO A 61 10.57 -2.31 11.27
N VAL A 62 9.92 -2.60 10.16
CA VAL A 62 10.38 -3.55 9.14
C VAL A 62 10.76 -2.88 7.82
N ILE A 63 10.89 -1.55 7.78
CA ILE A 63 11.20 -0.82 6.54
C ILE A 63 12.53 -1.30 5.93
N GLY A 64 13.53 -1.62 6.75
CA GLY A 64 14.83 -2.13 6.29
C GLY A 64 14.80 -3.52 5.65
N ASN A 65 13.66 -4.24 5.71
CA ASN A 65 13.50 -5.54 5.05
C ASN A 65 13.04 -5.42 3.59
N PHE A 66 12.78 -4.20 3.12
CA PHE A 66 12.34 -3.96 1.75
C PHE A 66 13.48 -3.43 0.89
N GLU A 67 13.54 -3.89 -0.34
CA GLU A 67 14.43 -3.35 -1.37
C GLU A 67 13.83 -2.06 -1.94
N PHE A 68 14.67 -1.03 -2.12
CA PHE A 68 14.32 0.23 -2.74
C PHE A 68 15.10 0.42 -4.05
N GLY A 69 14.48 1.07 -5.02
CA GLY A 69 15.13 1.41 -6.28
C GLY A 69 16.24 2.44 -6.09
N SER A 70 17.16 2.52 -7.06
CA SER A 70 18.15 3.61 -7.09
C SER A 70 17.45 4.97 -7.07
N GLY A 71 17.91 5.89 -6.22
CA GLY A 71 17.29 7.19 -6.00
C GLY A 71 16.21 7.21 -4.91
N VAL A 72 15.94 6.08 -4.24
CA VAL A 72 15.00 6.02 -3.11
C VAL A 72 15.73 5.61 -1.85
N ASP A 73 15.54 6.39 -0.78
CA ASP A 73 16.04 6.08 0.56
C ASP A 73 14.96 6.36 1.61
N TYR A 74 15.24 6.09 2.88
CA TYR A 74 14.25 6.28 3.94
C TYR A 74 14.86 6.81 5.23
N VAL A 75 14.01 7.52 6.00
CA VAL A 75 14.27 7.92 7.38
C VAL A 75 13.26 7.21 8.28
N ARG A 76 13.76 6.41 9.22
CA ARG A 76 12.90 5.74 10.19
C ARG A 76 12.73 6.62 11.43
N VAL A 77 11.48 6.98 11.73
CA VAL A 77 11.10 7.62 13.01
C VAL A 77 10.72 6.58 14.05
N PRO A 78 10.77 6.90 15.36
CA PRO A 78 10.30 5.98 16.41
C PRO A 78 8.89 5.45 16.13
N GLY A 79 8.72 4.14 16.21
CA GLY A 79 7.44 3.49 15.96
C GLY A 79 6.42 3.74 17.08
N VAL A 80 5.14 3.79 16.73
CA VAL A 80 4.02 3.79 17.66
C VAL A 80 3.11 2.61 17.38
N VAL A 81 2.46 2.08 18.42
CA VAL A 81 1.55 0.95 18.31
C VAL A 81 0.21 1.27 18.94
N LYS A 82 -0.87 0.88 18.25
CA LYS A 82 -2.23 0.98 18.78
C LYS A 82 -2.50 -0.20 19.72
N LEU A 83 -3.02 0.09 20.89
CA LEU A 83 -3.41 -0.90 21.88
C LEU A 83 -4.84 -1.40 21.63
N PRO A 84 -5.25 -2.56 22.21
CA PRO A 84 -6.60 -3.08 22.07
C PRO A 84 -7.71 -2.14 22.58
N ASN A 85 -7.41 -1.33 23.59
CA ASN A 85 -8.32 -0.31 24.15
C ASN A 85 -8.46 0.95 23.25
N GLY A 86 -7.74 0.99 22.11
CA GLY A 86 -7.75 2.13 21.18
C GLY A 86 -6.67 3.19 21.43
N ASP A 87 -6.00 3.15 22.58
CA ASP A 87 -4.89 4.04 22.90
C ASP A 87 -3.62 3.72 22.09
N TYR A 88 -2.64 4.61 22.18
CA TYR A 88 -1.34 4.43 21.54
C TYR A 88 -0.22 4.49 22.57
N ARG A 89 0.85 3.79 22.30
CA ARG A 89 2.11 3.92 23.02
C ARG A 89 3.31 3.88 22.08
N SER A 90 4.45 4.33 22.54
CA SER A 90 5.73 4.10 21.86
C SER A 90 5.97 2.59 21.71
N LEU A 91 6.47 2.17 20.54
CA LEU A 91 6.69 0.76 20.21
C LEU A 91 7.88 0.20 21.01
N ASN A 92 9.01 0.91 21.04
CA ASN A 92 10.27 0.44 21.60
C ASN A 92 10.88 1.38 22.66
N LEU A 93 10.50 2.65 22.68
CA LEU A 93 11.04 3.60 23.65
C LEU A 93 10.23 3.57 24.94
N ASN A 94 10.92 3.65 26.07
CA ASN A 94 10.30 3.79 27.39
C ASN A 94 10.11 5.28 27.73
N VAL A 95 9.27 5.95 26.93
CA VAL A 95 8.94 7.37 27.09
C VAL A 95 7.42 7.54 26.93
N GLU A 96 6.89 8.64 27.47
CA GLU A 96 5.49 8.99 27.27
C GLU A 96 5.18 9.24 25.79
N LEU A 97 3.93 9.02 25.41
CA LEU A 97 3.52 9.10 24.01
C LEU A 97 3.75 10.49 23.42
N ASP A 98 3.48 11.55 24.17
CA ASP A 98 3.64 12.92 23.69
C ASP A 98 5.11 13.29 23.49
N GLU A 99 6.02 12.75 24.31
CA GLU A 99 7.46 12.87 24.13
C GLU A 99 7.93 12.14 22.87
N ALA A 100 7.40 10.93 22.63
CA ALA A 100 7.68 10.18 21.39
C ALA A 100 7.16 10.92 20.15
N VAL A 101 5.97 11.53 20.21
CA VAL A 101 5.40 12.35 19.13
C VAL A 101 6.24 13.60 18.88
N GLY A 102 6.69 14.28 19.93
CA GLY A 102 7.59 15.44 19.83
C GLY A 102 8.91 15.10 19.13
N LEU A 103 9.53 13.96 19.51
CA LEU A 103 10.74 13.47 18.87
C LEU A 103 10.51 13.15 17.38
N ARG A 104 9.41 12.49 17.05
CA ARG A 104 9.02 12.20 15.66
C ARG A 104 8.84 13.49 14.86
N ALA A 105 8.10 14.46 15.40
CA ALA A 105 7.87 15.75 14.76
C ALA A 105 9.18 16.48 14.46
N ALA A 106 10.12 16.50 15.42
CA ALA A 106 11.43 17.10 15.24
C ALA A 106 12.25 16.44 14.13
N ILE A 107 12.27 15.09 14.07
CA ILE A 107 12.97 14.36 13.01
C ILE A 107 12.33 14.63 11.65
N ILE A 108 10.99 14.63 11.54
CA ILE A 108 10.26 14.91 10.30
C ILE A 108 10.59 16.32 9.82
N GLN A 109 10.47 17.30 10.69
CA GLN A 109 10.74 18.70 10.36
C GLN A 109 12.20 18.91 9.92
N GLN A 110 13.18 18.40 10.68
CA GLN A 110 14.59 18.53 10.33
C GLN A 110 14.92 17.83 9.01
N THR A 111 14.33 16.66 8.76
CA THR A 111 14.49 15.95 7.48
C THR A 111 13.94 16.80 6.32
N ALA A 112 12.73 17.34 6.46
CA ALA A 112 12.11 18.18 5.45
C ALA A 112 12.93 19.46 5.20
N ASP A 113 13.41 20.11 6.25
CA ASP A 113 14.22 21.34 6.16
C ASP A 113 15.54 21.10 5.44
N THR A 114 16.25 20.03 5.78
CA THR A 114 17.57 19.70 5.23
C THR A 114 17.48 19.12 3.82
N PHE A 115 16.51 18.23 3.59
CA PHE A 115 16.32 17.61 2.28
C PHE A 115 15.80 18.62 1.25
N GLY A 116 15.00 19.61 1.67
CA GLY A 116 14.43 20.66 0.82
C GLY A 116 13.61 20.09 -0.34
N PRO A 117 12.53 19.34 -0.04
CA PRO A 117 11.74 18.66 -1.07
C PRO A 117 11.02 19.67 -1.97
N ASP A 118 10.92 19.34 -3.24
CA ASP A 118 10.13 20.06 -4.23
C ASP A 118 8.66 19.60 -4.21
N LEU A 119 8.45 18.33 -3.86
CA LEU A 119 7.14 17.69 -3.69
C LEU A 119 7.11 16.93 -2.38
N VAL A 120 6.02 17.08 -1.64
CA VAL A 120 5.71 16.23 -0.48
C VAL A 120 4.42 15.44 -0.75
N ILE A 121 4.46 14.14 -0.51
CA ILE A 121 3.29 13.27 -0.55
C ILE A 121 3.02 12.78 0.86
N VAL A 122 1.88 13.16 1.43
CA VAL A 122 1.42 12.70 2.75
C VAL A 122 0.43 11.57 2.54
N ASP A 123 0.69 10.41 3.15
CA ASP A 123 -0.18 9.25 2.99
C ASP A 123 -1.27 9.22 4.06
N LYS A 124 -2.52 9.28 3.63
CA LYS A 124 -3.78 9.07 4.36
C LYS A 124 -4.17 10.17 5.35
N GLU A 125 -3.31 10.54 6.31
CA GLU A 125 -3.67 11.42 7.42
C GLU A 125 -3.15 12.84 7.18
N PRO A 126 -4.02 13.83 6.93
CA PRO A 126 -3.60 15.18 6.54
C PRO A 126 -2.70 15.89 7.56
N THR A 127 -2.84 15.58 8.84
CA THR A 127 -2.01 16.15 9.92
C THR A 127 -0.96 15.17 10.44
N GLY A 128 -0.86 13.97 9.86
CA GLY A 128 -0.02 12.89 10.37
C GLY A 128 -0.55 12.29 11.67
N PHE A 129 0.31 11.55 12.37
CA PHE A 129 -0.05 10.99 13.67
C PHE A 129 -0.04 12.08 14.73
N ARG A 130 -1.20 12.37 15.34
CA ARG A 130 -1.38 13.40 16.37
C ARG A 130 -0.83 14.79 15.98
N GLY A 131 -0.88 15.15 14.72
CA GLY A 131 -0.42 16.47 14.25
C GLY A 131 1.09 16.59 14.02
N GLU A 132 1.86 15.52 14.14
CA GLU A 132 3.33 15.53 14.09
C GLU A 132 3.94 16.12 12.81
N ILE A 133 3.20 16.09 11.68
CA ILE A 133 3.70 16.63 10.41
C ILE A 133 3.37 18.11 10.20
N VAL A 134 2.43 18.66 10.97
CA VAL A 134 1.93 20.05 10.77
C VAL A 134 3.04 21.09 10.77
N PRO A 135 3.98 21.09 11.74
CA PRO A 135 5.08 22.09 11.72
C PRO A 135 5.95 22.02 10.47
N ALA A 136 6.13 20.81 9.91
CA ALA A 136 6.86 20.65 8.65
C ALA A 136 6.03 21.15 7.45
N LEU A 137 4.71 20.90 7.41
CA LEU A 137 3.82 21.36 6.34
C LEU A 137 3.78 22.89 6.26
N GLU A 138 3.70 23.59 7.40
CA GLU A 138 3.71 25.05 7.48
C GLU A 138 4.97 25.63 6.82
N ARG A 139 6.15 25.14 7.23
CA ARG A 139 7.42 25.60 6.67
C ARG A 139 7.61 25.27 5.19
N LEU A 140 7.16 24.09 4.78
CA LEU A 140 7.21 23.65 3.38
C LEU A 140 6.30 24.50 2.50
N LYS A 141 5.11 24.85 2.99
CA LYS A 141 4.17 25.75 2.30
C LYS A 141 4.76 27.14 2.11
N GLU A 142 5.38 27.71 3.15
CA GLU A 142 6.08 29.00 3.08
C GLU A 142 7.19 29.01 2.02
N ARG A 143 7.85 27.87 1.81
CA ARG A 143 8.92 27.71 0.79
C ARG A 143 8.38 27.43 -0.62
N GLY A 144 7.06 27.33 -0.79
CA GLY A 144 6.45 27.03 -2.07
C GLY A 144 6.58 25.55 -2.50
N THR A 145 6.88 24.65 -1.56
CA THR A 145 6.88 23.21 -1.82
C THR A 145 5.47 22.75 -2.20
N ARG A 146 5.34 21.94 -3.24
CA ARG A 146 4.07 21.30 -3.60
C ARG A 146 3.72 20.21 -2.61
N ILE A 147 2.51 20.23 -2.09
CA ILE A 147 2.06 19.28 -1.06
C ILE A 147 0.83 18.54 -1.53
N VAL A 148 0.89 17.21 -1.53
CA VAL A 148 -0.17 16.32 -1.99
C VAL A 148 -0.60 15.37 -0.89
N LEU A 149 -1.91 15.23 -0.69
CA LEU A 149 -2.46 14.16 0.13
C LEU A 149 -2.77 12.94 -0.73
N GLY A 150 -2.25 11.78 -0.38
CA GLY A 150 -2.59 10.51 -0.99
C GLY A 150 -3.60 9.74 -0.15
N VAL A 151 -4.77 9.42 -0.69
CA VAL A 151 -5.79 8.63 0.02
C VAL A 151 -6.15 7.37 -0.76
N ARG A 152 -6.57 6.33 -0.04
CA ARG A 152 -7.04 5.08 -0.69
C ARG A 152 -8.41 5.30 -1.35
N ASP A 153 -8.74 4.39 -2.24
CA ASP A 153 -10.04 4.27 -2.88
C ASP A 153 -11.24 4.29 -1.92
N VAL A 154 -11.10 3.60 -0.78
CA VAL A 154 -12.08 3.57 0.31
C VAL A 154 -11.35 3.88 1.61
N MET A 155 -11.76 4.93 2.31
CA MET A 155 -11.24 5.26 3.64
C MET A 155 -12.03 4.54 4.74
N ASP A 156 -13.34 4.75 4.73
CA ASP A 156 -14.38 4.07 5.51
C ASP A 156 -15.77 4.49 5.00
N GLU A 157 -16.84 4.03 5.66
CA GLU A 157 -18.16 4.60 5.44
C GLU A 157 -18.25 6.05 5.98
N PRO A 158 -19.09 6.92 5.39
CA PRO A 158 -19.19 8.32 5.81
C PRO A 158 -19.56 8.50 7.29
N ALA A 159 -20.40 7.61 7.84
CA ALA A 159 -20.83 7.67 9.24
C ALA A 159 -19.66 7.55 10.24
N LEU A 160 -18.60 6.84 9.88
CA LEU A 160 -17.39 6.70 10.69
C LEU A 160 -16.31 7.72 10.29
N LEU A 161 -16.21 8.04 9.01
CA LEU A 161 -15.17 8.93 8.48
C LEU A 161 -15.39 10.39 8.90
N VAL A 162 -16.62 10.89 8.78
CA VAL A 162 -16.94 12.30 9.03
C VAL A 162 -16.60 12.72 10.47
N PRO A 163 -17.07 12.03 11.53
CA PRO A 163 -16.70 12.41 12.90
C PRO A 163 -15.21 12.25 13.20
N GLU A 164 -14.54 11.29 12.55
CA GLU A 164 -13.08 11.12 12.70
C GLU A 164 -12.33 12.32 12.13
N TRP A 165 -12.70 12.78 10.94
CA TRP A 165 -12.05 13.88 10.25
C TRP A 165 -12.35 15.24 10.88
N GLU A 166 -13.58 15.46 11.36
CA GLU A 166 -13.94 16.66 12.12
C GLU A 166 -13.09 16.79 13.39
N ARG A 167 -13.02 15.72 14.19
CA ARG A 167 -12.22 15.71 15.42
C ARG A 167 -10.74 15.99 15.18
N LYS A 168 -10.21 15.62 14.01
CA LYS A 168 -8.81 15.83 13.63
C LYS A 168 -8.54 17.15 12.91
N GLY A 169 -9.55 17.98 12.64
CA GLY A 169 -9.39 19.17 11.82
C GLY A 169 -8.87 18.86 10.40
N ALA A 170 -9.21 17.68 9.86
CA ALA A 170 -8.62 17.18 8.62
C ALA A 170 -9.05 18.00 7.39
N VAL A 171 -10.29 18.50 7.37
CA VAL A 171 -10.80 19.34 6.28
C VAL A 171 -10.07 20.70 6.26
N ASP A 172 -9.86 21.31 7.42
CA ASP A 172 -9.13 22.57 7.54
C ASP A 172 -7.67 22.41 7.11
N ALA A 173 -7.04 21.31 7.52
CA ALA A 173 -5.68 20.99 7.09
C ALA A 173 -5.57 20.77 5.57
N LEU A 174 -6.60 20.14 4.95
CA LEU A 174 -6.64 20.01 3.50
C LEU A 174 -6.70 21.37 2.80
N ALA A 175 -7.55 22.26 3.27
CA ALA A 175 -7.70 23.60 2.70
C ALA A 175 -6.43 24.44 2.88
N ALA A 176 -5.79 24.34 4.05
CA ALA A 176 -4.63 25.16 4.41
C ALA A 176 -3.33 24.72 3.72
N TYR A 177 -3.06 23.43 3.64
CA TYR A 177 -1.73 22.94 3.28
C TYR A 177 -1.65 22.27 1.91
N TYR A 178 -2.71 21.61 1.44
CA TYR A 178 -2.62 20.70 0.28
C TYR A 178 -2.99 21.36 -1.04
N ASP A 179 -2.14 21.18 -2.02
CA ASP A 179 -2.37 21.67 -3.39
C ASP A 179 -3.21 20.68 -4.21
N GLU A 180 -3.11 19.39 -3.91
CA GLU A 180 -3.91 18.33 -4.53
C GLU A 180 -4.22 17.20 -3.53
N THR A 181 -5.30 16.45 -3.82
CA THR A 181 -5.58 15.16 -3.19
C THR A 181 -5.63 14.09 -4.25
N TRP A 182 -4.75 13.09 -4.15
CA TRP A 182 -4.73 11.95 -5.06
C TRP A 182 -5.47 10.78 -4.45
N VAL A 183 -6.57 10.38 -5.08
CA VAL A 183 -7.33 9.18 -4.72
C VAL A 183 -6.79 8.01 -5.52
N TYR A 184 -6.21 7.03 -4.84
CA TYR A 184 -5.66 5.82 -5.46
C TYR A 184 -6.77 4.81 -5.76
N GLY A 185 -7.65 5.16 -6.64
CA GLY A 185 -8.83 4.43 -7.06
C GLY A 185 -9.59 5.17 -8.15
N LEU A 186 -10.77 4.68 -8.50
CA LEU A 186 -11.64 5.27 -9.51
C LEU A 186 -12.89 5.84 -8.85
N ARG A 187 -13.35 6.98 -9.36
CA ARG A 187 -14.56 7.66 -8.89
C ARG A 187 -15.82 6.79 -9.09
N GLU A 188 -15.85 6.06 -10.19
CA GLU A 188 -16.94 5.16 -10.56
C GLU A 188 -17.07 3.97 -9.62
N ILE A 189 -15.98 3.63 -8.90
CA ILE A 189 -16.00 2.57 -7.89
C ILE A 189 -16.46 3.14 -6.55
N TYR A 190 -15.81 4.20 -6.06
CA TYR A 190 -16.18 4.82 -4.79
C TYR A 190 -15.58 6.22 -4.64
N GLU A 191 -16.33 7.13 -3.99
CA GLU A 191 -15.86 8.46 -3.59
C GLU A 191 -15.45 8.45 -2.10
N PRO A 192 -14.16 8.26 -1.75
CA PRO A 192 -13.72 8.04 -0.38
C PRO A 192 -13.90 9.25 0.55
N LEU A 193 -14.09 10.44 -0.01
CA LEU A 193 -14.30 11.69 0.73
C LEU A 193 -15.77 12.13 0.69
N SER A 194 -16.68 11.27 0.26
CA SER A 194 -18.12 11.54 0.28
C SER A 194 -18.61 11.74 1.72
N GLY A 195 -19.57 12.64 1.88
CA GLY A 195 -20.09 13.01 3.21
C GLY A 195 -19.30 14.10 3.94
N LEU A 196 -18.03 14.37 3.55
CA LEU A 196 -17.26 15.48 4.13
C LEU A 196 -17.71 16.82 3.55
N ALA A 197 -17.82 17.83 4.42
CA ALA A 197 -18.14 19.21 4.05
C ALA A 197 -16.92 19.93 3.44
N LEU A 198 -16.43 19.42 2.29
CA LEU A 198 -15.26 20.00 1.63
C LEU A 198 -15.59 21.33 0.95
N PRO A 199 -14.75 22.39 1.09
CA PRO A 199 -14.84 23.59 0.28
C PRO A 199 -14.76 23.29 -1.23
N GLY A 200 -15.41 24.11 -2.06
CA GLY A 200 -15.46 23.90 -3.51
C GLY A 200 -14.07 23.83 -4.15
N GLU A 201 -13.16 24.69 -3.72
CA GLU A 201 -11.76 24.70 -4.16
C GLU A 201 -10.98 23.42 -3.79
N VAL A 202 -11.25 22.83 -2.61
CA VAL A 202 -10.66 21.55 -2.20
C VAL A 202 -11.20 20.41 -3.08
N ARG A 203 -12.52 20.41 -3.37
CA ARG A 203 -13.13 19.41 -4.27
C ARG A 203 -12.53 19.42 -5.67
N GLN A 204 -12.22 20.61 -6.22
CA GLN A 204 -11.63 20.77 -7.54
C GLN A 204 -10.19 20.25 -7.63
N ARG A 205 -9.49 20.15 -6.47
CA ARG A 205 -8.12 19.63 -6.37
C ARG A 205 -8.05 18.12 -6.16
N ILE A 206 -9.20 17.41 -6.15
CA ILE A 206 -9.23 15.94 -6.02
C ILE A 206 -9.01 15.32 -7.39
N ALA A 207 -8.00 14.46 -7.49
CA ALA A 207 -7.66 13.71 -8.68
C ALA A 207 -7.75 12.20 -8.42
N TYR A 208 -8.56 11.49 -9.19
CA TYR A 208 -8.63 10.03 -9.17
C TYR A 208 -7.54 9.48 -10.10
N THR A 209 -6.66 8.67 -9.54
CA THR A 209 -5.48 8.17 -10.30
C THR A 209 -5.70 6.81 -10.93
N GLY A 210 -6.65 6.04 -10.42
CA GLY A 210 -6.72 4.59 -10.62
C GLY A 210 -5.92 3.85 -9.55
N TYR A 211 -6.05 2.52 -9.53
CA TYR A 211 -5.33 1.68 -8.58
C TYR A 211 -3.83 1.60 -8.93
N LEU A 212 -3.02 1.51 -7.90
CA LEU A 212 -1.56 1.45 -8.05
C LEU A 212 -1.14 0.06 -8.51
N ARG A 213 -0.79 -0.06 -9.79
CA ARG A 213 -0.32 -1.31 -10.38
C ARG A 213 0.85 -1.89 -9.59
N ARG A 214 0.89 -3.22 -9.46
CA ARG A 214 2.00 -3.96 -8.86
C ARG A 214 2.78 -4.68 -9.93
N SER A 215 4.10 -4.59 -9.86
CA SER A 215 5.02 -5.38 -10.68
C SER A 215 5.47 -6.60 -9.91
N LEU A 216 5.85 -7.64 -10.64
CA LEU A 216 6.50 -8.79 -10.04
C LEU A 216 7.88 -8.39 -9.50
N PRO A 217 8.22 -8.77 -8.27
CA PRO A 217 9.58 -8.65 -7.79
C PRO A 217 10.51 -9.54 -8.61
N GLN A 218 11.82 -9.25 -8.59
CA GLN A 218 12.80 -10.17 -9.19
C GLN A 218 12.67 -11.56 -8.56
N GLU A 219 12.87 -12.59 -9.38
CA GLU A 219 12.73 -13.97 -8.95
C GLU A 219 13.60 -14.25 -7.71
N PRO A 220 13.04 -14.78 -6.63
CA PRO A 220 13.83 -15.09 -5.45
C PRO A 220 14.77 -16.26 -5.76
N GLY A 221 16.07 -16.06 -5.65
CA GLY A 221 17.09 -17.05 -6.03
C GLY A 221 16.99 -18.39 -5.31
N PHE A 222 16.43 -18.45 -4.09
CA PHE A 222 16.34 -19.66 -3.26
C PHE A 222 15.14 -19.68 -2.31
N MET A 223 13.90 -19.64 -2.83
CA MET A 223 12.73 -19.87 -1.97
C MET A 223 12.25 -21.32 -2.13
N ARG A 224 12.15 -22.04 -1.01
CA ARG A 224 11.54 -23.37 -0.97
C ARG A 224 10.05 -23.22 -0.69
N TYR A 225 9.27 -23.18 -1.72
CA TYR A 225 7.82 -23.26 -1.61
C TYR A 225 7.34 -24.71 -1.41
N PRO A 226 6.18 -24.93 -0.78
CA PRO A 226 5.57 -26.24 -0.65
C PRO A 226 5.41 -26.96 -1.99
N LYS A 227 5.34 -28.31 -1.94
CA LYS A 227 5.23 -29.12 -3.18
C LYS A 227 3.95 -28.84 -3.94
N SER A 228 2.86 -28.50 -3.26
CA SER A 228 1.57 -28.10 -3.86
C SER A 228 1.67 -26.92 -4.81
N THR A 229 2.67 -26.05 -4.64
CA THR A 229 2.90 -24.93 -5.57
C THR A 229 3.51 -25.32 -6.91
N LYS A 230 3.91 -26.58 -7.12
CA LYS A 230 4.46 -27.06 -8.41
C LYS A 230 3.39 -27.24 -9.48
N GLY A 231 2.15 -27.47 -9.09
CA GLY A 231 0.97 -27.56 -9.96
C GLY A 231 0.02 -26.38 -9.75
N PRO A 232 -1.22 -26.48 -10.28
CA PRO A 232 -2.29 -25.54 -10.00
C PRO A 232 -2.66 -25.56 -8.52
N PHE A 233 -2.83 -24.37 -7.89
CA PHE A 233 -3.21 -24.24 -6.48
C PHE A 233 -4.00 -22.95 -6.23
N ILE A 234 -4.73 -22.91 -5.14
CA ILE A 234 -5.39 -21.72 -4.60
C ILE A 234 -4.48 -21.09 -3.54
N LEU A 235 -4.23 -19.80 -3.64
CA LEU A 235 -3.50 -19.05 -2.61
C LEU A 235 -4.48 -18.38 -1.65
N LEU A 236 -4.35 -18.64 -0.36
CA LEU A 236 -5.03 -17.90 0.70
C LEU A 236 -4.05 -16.92 1.37
N THR A 237 -4.42 -15.65 1.44
CA THR A 237 -3.65 -14.63 2.18
C THR A 237 -4.56 -13.70 2.98
N THR A 238 -4.21 -13.47 4.24
CA THR A 238 -4.89 -12.53 5.14
C THR A 238 -4.17 -11.18 5.22
N GLY A 239 -3.15 -10.96 4.37
CA GLY A 239 -2.32 -9.76 4.41
C GLY A 239 -1.43 -9.72 5.65
N GLY A 240 -1.66 -8.79 6.59
CA GLY A 240 -0.90 -8.70 7.84
C GLY A 240 -1.11 -9.86 8.81
N GLY A 241 -2.24 -10.56 8.71
CA GLY A 241 -2.55 -11.73 9.54
C GLY A 241 -3.04 -11.41 10.95
N GLY A 242 -3.32 -10.14 11.28
CA GLY A 242 -3.77 -9.77 12.63
C GLY A 242 -5.28 -9.99 12.88
N ASP A 243 -6.05 -10.17 11.83
CA ASP A 243 -7.53 -10.26 11.85
C ASP A 243 -8.10 -11.30 10.87
N GLY A 244 -7.26 -12.22 10.39
CA GLY A 244 -7.63 -13.20 9.36
C GLY A 244 -7.85 -14.63 9.86
N ASP A 245 -7.87 -14.86 11.16
CA ASP A 245 -7.97 -16.19 11.76
C ASP A 245 -9.24 -16.93 11.31
N ASP A 246 -10.35 -16.22 11.26
CA ASP A 246 -11.66 -16.78 10.91
C ASP A 246 -11.72 -17.21 9.44
N LEU A 247 -11.14 -16.44 8.54
CA LEU A 247 -11.01 -16.81 7.14
C LEU A 247 -10.15 -18.07 6.96
N ILE A 248 -9.02 -18.14 7.69
CA ILE A 248 -8.15 -19.33 7.65
C ILE A 248 -8.91 -20.56 8.15
N ASP A 249 -9.60 -20.42 9.28
CA ASP A 249 -10.40 -21.51 9.85
C ASP A 249 -11.49 -21.98 8.90
N TRP A 250 -12.21 -21.06 8.28
CA TRP A 250 -13.29 -21.36 7.34
C TRP A 250 -12.79 -22.12 6.11
N VAL A 251 -11.65 -21.72 5.55
CA VAL A 251 -11.04 -22.42 4.42
C VAL A 251 -10.55 -23.82 4.82
N ILE A 252 -9.86 -23.96 5.97
CA ILE A 252 -9.42 -25.29 6.46
C ILE A 252 -10.63 -26.20 6.66
N SER A 253 -11.69 -25.71 7.31
CA SER A 253 -12.91 -26.47 7.56
C SER A 253 -13.61 -26.91 6.27
N ALA A 254 -13.57 -26.09 5.22
CA ALA A 254 -14.08 -26.46 3.91
C ALA A 254 -13.33 -27.66 3.31
N TYR A 255 -12.00 -27.68 3.41
CA TYR A 255 -11.19 -28.81 2.94
C TYR A 255 -11.37 -30.07 3.79
N GLU A 256 -11.56 -29.94 5.11
CA GLU A 256 -11.79 -31.07 6.02
C GLU A 256 -13.15 -31.74 5.79
N THR A 257 -14.16 -30.99 5.35
CA THR A 257 -15.52 -31.47 5.16
C THR A 257 -15.85 -31.89 3.73
N ASP A 258 -15.14 -31.36 2.73
CA ASP A 258 -15.40 -31.59 1.30
C ASP A 258 -14.20 -32.21 0.57
N ALA A 259 -14.19 -33.54 0.46
CA ALA A 259 -13.16 -34.27 -0.29
C ALA A 259 -13.15 -33.97 -1.81
N GLY A 260 -14.21 -33.35 -2.35
CA GLY A 260 -14.34 -32.99 -3.77
C GLY A 260 -13.64 -31.69 -4.17
N LEU A 261 -12.92 -31.02 -3.27
CA LEU A 261 -12.06 -29.90 -3.61
C LEU A 261 -10.78 -30.40 -4.30
N ASP A 262 -10.64 -30.18 -5.62
CA ASP A 262 -9.56 -30.77 -6.42
C ASP A 262 -8.24 -30.04 -6.28
N LEU A 263 -8.26 -28.70 -6.28
CA LEU A 263 -7.05 -27.88 -6.16
C LEU A 263 -6.56 -27.82 -4.72
N PRO A 264 -5.25 -28.00 -4.47
CA PRO A 264 -4.68 -27.75 -3.16
C PRO A 264 -4.71 -26.27 -2.83
N ALA A 265 -4.75 -25.93 -1.53
CA ALA A 265 -4.59 -24.56 -1.05
C ALA A 265 -3.27 -24.37 -0.31
N VAL A 266 -2.65 -23.21 -0.55
CA VAL A 266 -1.47 -22.73 0.16
C VAL A 266 -1.88 -21.53 1.00
N ILE A 267 -1.75 -21.64 2.30
CA ILE A 267 -2.17 -20.64 3.28
C ILE A 267 -0.96 -19.84 3.73
N VAL A 268 -1.00 -18.52 3.55
CA VAL A 268 0.02 -17.60 4.05
C VAL A 268 -0.52 -16.89 5.29
N PHE A 269 0.02 -17.23 6.45
CA PHE A 269 -0.48 -16.74 7.73
C PHE A 269 -0.30 -15.24 7.96
N GLY A 270 0.81 -14.65 7.45
CA GLY A 270 1.18 -13.29 7.75
C GLY A 270 1.96 -13.13 9.07
N PRO A 271 2.65 -11.99 9.25
CA PRO A 271 3.58 -11.79 10.37
C PRO A 271 2.92 -11.51 11.73
N PHE A 272 1.64 -11.16 11.76
CA PHE A 272 0.94 -10.71 12.98
C PHE A 272 -0.09 -11.72 13.51
N ILE A 273 -0.15 -12.93 12.94
CA ILE A 273 -1.02 -14.00 13.44
C ILE A 273 -0.64 -14.40 14.87
N ASN A 274 -1.65 -14.67 15.70
CA ASN A 274 -1.44 -15.20 17.04
C ASN A 274 -0.70 -16.54 17.01
N ARG A 275 0.29 -16.75 17.89
CA ARG A 275 1.14 -17.94 17.90
C ARG A 275 0.36 -19.24 18.14
N ASP A 276 -0.61 -19.21 19.05
CA ASP A 276 -1.39 -20.42 19.41
C ASP A 276 -2.35 -20.77 18.29
N ARG A 277 -3.01 -19.78 17.68
CA ARG A 277 -3.86 -19.97 16.47
C ARG A 277 -3.04 -20.55 15.33
N ARG A 278 -1.86 -19.97 15.05
CA ARG A 278 -0.96 -20.49 14.02
C ARG A 278 -0.57 -21.95 14.26
N ARG A 279 -0.29 -22.34 15.52
CA ARG A 279 0.04 -23.73 15.87
C ARG A 279 -1.16 -24.65 15.57
N SER A 280 -2.34 -24.28 16.05
CA SER A 280 -3.57 -25.04 15.83
C SER A 280 -3.86 -25.25 14.34
N PHE A 281 -3.75 -24.18 13.54
CA PHE A 281 -3.94 -24.27 12.08
C PHE A 281 -2.87 -25.15 11.42
N ALA A 282 -1.61 -25.02 11.80
CA ALA A 282 -0.52 -25.82 11.24
C ALA A 282 -0.72 -27.34 11.53
N GLU A 283 -1.24 -27.70 12.71
CA GLU A 283 -1.57 -29.10 13.05
C GLU A 283 -2.71 -29.65 12.19
N ARG A 284 -3.76 -28.86 11.91
CA ARG A 284 -4.87 -29.27 11.02
C ARG A 284 -4.38 -29.39 9.57
N ILE A 285 -3.63 -28.42 9.08
CA ILE A 285 -3.04 -28.42 7.73
C ILE A 285 -2.16 -29.65 7.52
N ALA A 286 -1.30 -29.99 8.49
CA ALA A 286 -0.40 -31.14 8.40
C ALA A 286 -1.12 -32.50 8.26
N ARG A 287 -2.39 -32.58 8.66
CA ARG A 287 -3.22 -33.81 8.54
C ARG A 287 -3.95 -33.90 7.21
N HIS A 288 -3.97 -32.81 6.41
CA HIS A 288 -4.75 -32.76 5.18
C HIS A 288 -3.83 -32.74 3.93
N PRO A 289 -3.96 -33.71 2.99
CA PRO A 289 -3.02 -33.87 1.88
C PRO A 289 -3.06 -32.75 0.83
N LYS A 290 -4.12 -31.94 0.81
CA LYS A 290 -4.30 -30.82 -0.14
C LYS A 290 -4.08 -29.44 0.51
N LEU A 291 -3.60 -29.37 1.75
CA LEU A 291 -3.32 -28.11 2.43
C LEU A 291 -1.82 -27.98 2.73
N ASP A 292 -1.28 -26.81 2.45
CA ASP A 292 0.08 -26.40 2.82
C ASP A 292 0.04 -25.01 3.44
N ALA A 293 1.06 -24.67 4.24
CA ALA A 293 1.17 -23.35 4.87
C ALA A 293 2.55 -22.75 4.75
N ILE A 294 2.58 -21.43 4.68
CA ILE A 294 3.77 -20.58 4.73
C ILE A 294 3.57 -19.57 5.86
N ALA A 295 4.58 -19.38 6.70
CA ALA A 295 4.48 -18.47 7.83
C ALA A 295 4.37 -16.99 7.38
N PHE A 296 5.24 -16.59 6.47
CA PHE A 296 5.30 -15.26 5.90
C PHE A 296 6.18 -15.26 4.65
N ASP A 297 5.85 -14.41 3.68
CA ASP A 297 6.64 -14.21 2.46
C ASP A 297 6.70 -12.71 2.13
N THR A 298 7.92 -12.17 1.98
CA THR A 298 8.15 -10.78 1.60
C THR A 298 7.94 -10.54 0.10
N LYS A 299 7.92 -11.61 -0.71
CA LYS A 299 7.72 -11.62 -2.17
C LYS A 299 6.44 -12.37 -2.55
N LEU A 300 5.37 -12.17 -1.77
CA LEU A 300 4.08 -12.83 -1.94
C LEU A 300 3.50 -12.67 -3.35
N GLU A 301 3.81 -11.58 -4.03
CA GLU A 301 3.39 -11.31 -5.40
C GLU A 301 3.89 -12.39 -6.36
N TYR A 302 5.08 -12.94 -6.14
CA TYR A 302 5.61 -14.04 -6.95
C TYR A 302 4.78 -15.31 -6.77
N LEU A 303 4.44 -15.66 -5.54
CA LEU A 303 3.59 -16.82 -5.24
C LEU A 303 2.17 -16.62 -5.77
N MET A 304 1.61 -15.41 -5.59
CA MET A 304 0.30 -15.04 -6.10
C MET A 304 0.25 -15.14 -7.65
N ASN A 305 1.31 -14.72 -8.33
CA ASN A 305 1.37 -14.81 -9.80
C ASN A 305 1.33 -16.27 -10.30
N ARG A 306 1.80 -17.22 -9.53
CA ARG A 306 1.78 -18.66 -9.87
C ARG A 306 0.45 -19.34 -9.50
N ALA A 307 -0.30 -18.77 -8.56
CA ALA A 307 -1.59 -19.31 -8.13
C ALA A 307 -2.60 -19.31 -9.27
N THR A 308 -3.46 -20.34 -9.31
CA THR A 308 -4.60 -20.40 -10.22
C THR A 308 -5.65 -19.36 -9.83
N ALA A 309 -5.87 -19.19 -8.53
CA ALA A 309 -6.83 -18.25 -7.98
C ALA A 309 -6.39 -17.81 -6.56
N VAL A 310 -7.01 -16.75 -6.04
CA VAL A 310 -6.66 -16.15 -4.76
C VAL A 310 -7.89 -16.04 -3.87
N VAL A 311 -7.73 -16.38 -2.59
CA VAL A 311 -8.67 -16.06 -1.52
C VAL A 311 -8.03 -15.04 -0.60
N ALA A 312 -8.72 -13.93 -0.34
CA ALA A 312 -8.16 -12.86 0.49
C ALA A 312 -9.24 -12.02 1.17
N MET A 313 -8.83 -11.21 2.16
CA MET A 313 -9.74 -10.27 2.83
C MET A 313 -9.98 -8.97 2.02
N GLY A 314 -9.20 -8.71 0.99
CA GLY A 314 -9.41 -7.54 0.13
C GLY A 314 -8.89 -6.21 0.67
N GLY A 315 -7.86 -6.21 1.52
CA GLY A 315 -7.12 -5.00 1.85
C GLY A 315 -6.57 -4.33 0.59
N TYR A 316 -6.40 -3.00 0.59
CA TYR A 316 -6.04 -2.21 -0.59
C TYR A 316 -4.86 -2.79 -1.41
N ASN A 317 -3.74 -3.14 -0.76
CA ASN A 317 -2.58 -3.66 -1.49
C ASN A 317 -2.86 -5.02 -2.11
N THR A 318 -3.50 -5.94 -1.38
CA THR A 318 -3.85 -7.26 -1.90
C THR A 318 -4.84 -7.16 -3.06
N PHE A 319 -5.78 -6.20 -2.98
CA PHE A 319 -6.68 -5.92 -4.09
C PHE A 319 -5.92 -5.42 -5.33
N CYS A 320 -4.98 -4.47 -5.16
CA CYS A 320 -4.09 -4.05 -6.25
C CYS A 320 -3.28 -5.21 -6.84
N GLU A 321 -2.80 -6.13 -6.01
CA GLU A 321 -2.07 -7.32 -6.44
C GLU A 321 -2.94 -8.27 -7.25
N VAL A 322 -4.15 -8.57 -6.78
CA VAL A 322 -5.14 -9.39 -7.49
C VAL A 322 -5.42 -8.84 -8.88
N LEU A 323 -5.69 -7.53 -8.97
CA LEU A 323 -5.97 -6.87 -10.25
C LEU A 323 -4.73 -6.88 -11.16
N SER A 324 -3.55 -6.55 -10.63
CA SER A 324 -2.31 -6.40 -11.41
C SER A 324 -1.77 -7.73 -11.93
N LEU A 325 -1.95 -8.80 -11.16
CA LEU A 325 -1.53 -10.15 -11.49
C LEU A 325 -2.63 -10.96 -12.20
N ASP A 326 -3.74 -10.30 -12.50
CA ASP A 326 -4.86 -10.84 -13.26
C ASP A 326 -5.42 -12.15 -12.70
N LYS A 327 -5.70 -12.18 -11.39
CA LYS A 327 -6.13 -13.39 -10.69
C LYS A 327 -7.63 -13.44 -10.45
N PRO A 328 -8.30 -14.55 -10.80
CA PRO A 328 -9.61 -14.86 -10.21
C PRO A 328 -9.51 -14.80 -8.70
N ALA A 329 -10.40 -14.07 -8.06
CA ALA A 329 -10.30 -13.88 -6.61
C ALA A 329 -11.65 -13.98 -5.90
N LEU A 330 -11.64 -14.67 -4.76
CA LEU A 330 -12.68 -14.67 -3.76
C LEU A 330 -12.27 -13.73 -2.62
N ILE A 331 -13.00 -12.66 -2.45
CA ILE A 331 -12.78 -11.71 -1.36
C ILE A 331 -13.75 -12.02 -0.22
N VAL A 332 -13.20 -12.29 0.96
CA VAL A 332 -13.94 -12.46 2.21
C VAL A 332 -13.60 -11.29 3.11
N PRO A 333 -14.32 -10.16 2.97
CA PRO A 333 -13.96 -8.93 3.66
C PRO A 333 -14.32 -8.98 5.14
N ARG A 334 -13.50 -8.40 6.00
CA ARG A 334 -13.95 -8.06 7.35
C ARG A 334 -14.97 -6.92 7.27
N THR A 335 -15.88 -6.94 8.25
CA THR A 335 -16.92 -5.91 8.43
C THR A 335 -16.74 -5.08 9.70
N SER A 336 -15.82 -5.48 10.57
CA SER A 336 -15.47 -4.79 11.82
C SER A 336 -13.95 -4.69 11.97
N PRO A 337 -13.40 -3.61 12.55
CA PRO A 337 -14.06 -2.38 13.03
C PRO A 337 -14.32 -1.34 11.91
N ARG A 338 -13.95 -1.62 10.68
CA ARG A 338 -14.07 -0.73 9.52
C ARG A 338 -14.62 -1.47 8.31
N LEU A 339 -15.42 -0.79 7.49
CA LEU A 339 -16.09 -1.36 6.32
C LEU A 339 -15.30 -1.21 5.00
N GLU A 340 -14.08 -0.67 5.02
CA GLU A 340 -13.35 -0.39 3.78
C GLU A 340 -13.13 -1.61 2.87
N GLN A 341 -12.93 -2.79 3.46
CA GLN A 341 -12.77 -4.03 2.68
C GLN A 341 -14.08 -4.48 2.07
N TYR A 342 -15.16 -4.41 2.85
CA TYR A 342 -16.50 -4.77 2.41
C TYR A 342 -16.98 -3.85 1.27
N ILE A 343 -16.87 -2.54 1.44
CA ILE A 343 -17.26 -1.54 0.43
C ILE A 343 -16.51 -1.79 -0.87
N ARG A 344 -15.18 -1.96 -0.80
CA ARG A 344 -14.34 -2.26 -1.97
C ARG A 344 -14.76 -3.54 -2.66
N ALA A 345 -14.92 -4.63 -1.92
CA ALA A 345 -15.27 -5.93 -2.46
C ALA A 345 -16.65 -5.91 -3.12
N MET A 346 -17.64 -5.27 -2.49
CA MET A 346 -18.99 -5.12 -3.02
C MET A 346 -19.01 -4.38 -4.37
N HIS A 347 -18.30 -3.26 -4.47
CA HIS A 347 -18.22 -2.53 -5.74
C HIS A 347 -17.43 -3.28 -6.81
N ALA A 348 -16.34 -3.93 -6.43
CA ALA A 348 -15.55 -4.76 -7.35
C ALA A 348 -16.33 -5.99 -7.87
N GLU A 349 -17.16 -6.62 -7.03
CA GLU A 349 -18.04 -7.71 -7.44
C GLU A 349 -19.12 -7.25 -8.43
N ARG A 350 -19.75 -6.09 -8.17
CA ARG A 350 -20.72 -5.49 -9.10
C ARG A 350 -20.14 -5.22 -10.49
N LEU A 351 -18.85 -4.89 -10.56
CA LEU A 351 -18.13 -4.74 -11.81
C LEU A 351 -17.66 -6.09 -12.41
N GLY A 352 -17.76 -7.19 -11.67
CA GLY A 352 -17.30 -8.50 -12.11
C GLY A 352 -15.78 -8.71 -11.99
N LEU A 353 -15.07 -7.86 -11.25
CA LEU A 353 -13.62 -7.93 -11.05
C LEU A 353 -13.21 -9.04 -10.07
N VAL A 354 -14.06 -9.32 -9.10
CA VAL A 354 -13.87 -10.36 -8.06
C VAL A 354 -15.19 -11.03 -7.71
N ARG A 355 -15.17 -12.08 -6.91
CA ARG A 355 -16.32 -12.60 -6.17
C ARG A 355 -16.18 -12.22 -4.71
N MET A 356 -17.29 -11.97 -4.05
CA MET A 356 -17.33 -11.67 -2.62
C MET A 356 -18.13 -12.77 -1.88
N LEU A 357 -17.62 -13.16 -0.73
CA LEU A 357 -18.34 -14.00 0.23
C LEU A 357 -18.32 -13.28 1.58
N VAL A 358 -19.49 -12.91 2.07
CA VAL A 358 -19.59 -12.22 3.36
C VAL A 358 -19.43 -13.25 4.47
N ASP A 359 -18.54 -12.95 5.42
CA ASP A 359 -18.39 -13.70 6.65
C ASP A 359 -19.45 -13.22 7.64
N ASP A 360 -20.53 -13.97 7.74
CA ASP A 360 -21.52 -13.87 8.80
C ASP A 360 -21.25 -15.00 9.79
N GLU A 361 -20.84 -14.66 11.01
CA GLU A 361 -20.52 -15.66 12.04
C GLU A 361 -21.61 -16.72 12.22
N ALA A 362 -22.88 -16.34 12.09
CA ALA A 362 -24.02 -17.23 12.20
C ALA A 362 -24.16 -18.19 10.99
N GLU A 363 -23.59 -17.83 9.84
CA GLU A 363 -23.70 -18.58 8.57
C GLU A 363 -22.36 -19.09 8.06
N ARG A 364 -21.34 -19.21 8.91
CA ARG A 364 -19.99 -19.69 8.54
C ARG A 364 -19.98 -21.20 8.28
N ASP A 365 -20.85 -21.64 7.34
CA ASP A 365 -20.97 -23.03 6.91
C ASP A 365 -19.77 -23.41 6.01
N PRO A 366 -18.98 -24.45 6.34
CA PRO A 366 -17.91 -24.96 5.49
C PRO A 366 -18.36 -25.30 4.06
N ALA A 367 -19.60 -25.72 3.86
CA ALA A 367 -20.14 -26.04 2.54
C ALA A 367 -20.27 -24.81 1.64
N ARG A 368 -20.58 -23.62 2.19
CA ARG A 368 -20.59 -22.34 1.43
C ARG A 368 -19.21 -22.01 0.92
N MET A 369 -18.19 -22.10 1.78
CA MET A 369 -16.80 -21.86 1.39
C MET A 369 -16.32 -22.90 0.37
N ALA A 370 -16.63 -24.18 0.55
CA ALA A 370 -16.28 -25.25 -0.41
C ALA A 370 -16.90 -25.00 -1.79
N ALA A 371 -18.18 -24.60 -1.84
CA ALA A 371 -18.85 -24.23 -3.10
C ALA A 371 -18.16 -23.04 -3.79
N ALA A 372 -17.78 -22.00 -3.03
CA ALA A 372 -17.08 -20.83 -3.54
C ALA A 372 -15.67 -21.20 -4.07
N LEU A 373 -14.91 -22.01 -3.34
CA LEU A 373 -13.58 -22.48 -3.74
C LEU A 373 -13.64 -23.33 -5.03
N ARG A 374 -14.66 -24.16 -5.18
CA ARG A 374 -14.86 -25.00 -6.38
C ARG A 374 -15.16 -24.15 -7.62
N ALA A 375 -15.96 -23.10 -7.45
CA ALA A 375 -16.32 -22.19 -8.54
C ALA A 375 -15.20 -21.21 -8.94
N LEU A 376 -14.26 -20.94 -8.02
CA LEU A 376 -13.28 -19.88 -8.14
C LEU A 376 -12.35 -20.00 -9.36
N PRO A 377 -11.80 -21.16 -9.75
CA PRO A 377 -10.93 -21.28 -10.92
C PRO A 377 -11.61 -20.96 -12.26
N ALA A 378 -12.93 -21.08 -12.33
CA ALA A 378 -13.72 -20.78 -13.53
C ALA A 378 -14.20 -19.32 -13.59
N GLN A 379 -13.90 -18.52 -12.58
CA GLN A 379 -14.26 -17.10 -12.55
C GLN A 379 -13.51 -16.32 -13.63
N LYS A 380 -14.17 -15.30 -14.21
CA LYS A 380 -13.51 -14.34 -15.10
C LYS A 380 -12.32 -13.68 -14.40
N ARG A 381 -11.27 -13.47 -15.18
CA ARG A 381 -10.11 -12.68 -14.72
C ARG A 381 -10.42 -11.19 -14.77
N PRO A 382 -9.79 -10.37 -13.93
CA PRO A 382 -9.96 -8.92 -13.96
C PRO A 382 -9.75 -8.29 -15.36
N SER A 383 -8.76 -8.77 -16.13
CA SER A 383 -8.49 -8.28 -17.50
C SER A 383 -9.63 -8.53 -18.52
N GLN A 384 -10.53 -9.44 -18.22
CA GLN A 384 -11.71 -9.72 -19.06
C GLN A 384 -12.85 -8.74 -18.79
N VAL A 385 -12.69 -7.82 -17.84
CA VAL A 385 -13.63 -6.75 -17.49
C VAL A 385 -13.03 -5.43 -17.91
N ILE A 386 -13.72 -4.69 -18.76
CA ILE A 386 -13.23 -3.40 -19.25
C ILE A 386 -13.62 -2.31 -18.26
N VAL A 387 -12.65 -1.83 -17.50
CA VAL A 387 -12.78 -0.65 -16.62
C VAL A 387 -11.66 0.33 -16.98
N PRO A 388 -11.97 1.40 -17.73
CA PRO A 388 -10.96 2.37 -18.16
C PRO A 388 -10.21 2.98 -16.98
N GLY A 389 -8.88 3.06 -17.08
CA GLY A 389 -8.05 3.66 -16.04
C GLY A 389 -7.86 2.82 -14.77
N LEU A 390 -8.36 1.58 -14.72
CA LEU A 390 -8.39 0.76 -13.50
C LEU A 390 -7.01 0.65 -12.82
N LEU A 391 -5.96 0.40 -13.59
CA LEU A 391 -4.59 0.19 -13.09
C LEU A 391 -3.60 1.29 -13.53
N ASP A 392 -4.09 2.47 -13.89
CA ASP A 392 -3.26 3.58 -14.38
C ASP A 392 -2.67 4.44 -13.25
N GLY A 393 -2.86 4.06 -11.99
CA GLY A 393 -2.54 4.88 -10.83
C GLY A 393 -1.12 5.42 -10.82
N LEU A 394 -0.12 4.58 -11.04
CA LEU A 394 1.28 5.01 -11.07
C LEU A 394 1.58 5.87 -12.30
N ASP A 395 1.02 5.54 -13.47
CA ASP A 395 1.21 6.29 -14.71
C ASP A 395 0.60 7.70 -14.62
N VAL A 396 -0.58 7.83 -13.97
CA VAL A 396 -1.22 9.12 -13.70
C VAL A 396 -0.37 9.95 -12.75
N ILE A 397 0.15 9.36 -11.67
CA ILE A 397 1.04 10.03 -10.72
C ILE A 397 2.30 10.52 -11.44
N GLN A 398 2.92 9.69 -12.28
CA GLN A 398 4.11 10.06 -13.05
C GLN A 398 3.83 11.21 -14.03
N ARG A 399 2.67 11.19 -14.74
CA ARG A 399 2.28 12.29 -15.64
C ARG A 399 2.03 13.59 -14.89
N ARG A 400 1.34 13.55 -13.74
CA ARG A 400 1.13 14.74 -12.88
C ARG A 400 2.44 15.32 -12.38
N PHE A 401 3.32 14.46 -11.91
CA PHE A 401 4.66 14.85 -11.47
C PHE A 401 5.47 15.48 -12.60
N ALA A 402 5.48 14.88 -13.79
CA ALA A 402 6.16 15.43 -14.97
C ALA A 402 5.58 16.78 -15.42
N GLY A 403 4.24 16.89 -15.45
CA GLY A 403 3.57 18.17 -15.77
C GLY A 403 3.97 19.27 -14.80
N TRP A 404 3.96 18.96 -13.50
CA TRP A 404 4.38 19.93 -12.49
C TRP A 404 5.87 20.28 -12.58
N LEU A 405 6.77 19.32 -12.88
CA LEU A 405 8.20 19.63 -13.10
C LEU A 405 8.40 20.59 -14.29
N ALA A 406 7.62 20.43 -15.35
CA ALA A 406 7.72 21.30 -16.53
C ALA A 406 7.25 22.75 -16.25
N GLU A 407 6.29 22.93 -15.33
CA GLU A 407 5.78 24.26 -14.92
C GLU A 407 6.67 24.95 -13.90
N ARG A 408 7.60 24.22 -13.30
CA ARG A 408 8.45 24.73 -12.23
C ARG A 408 9.49 25.73 -12.77
N PRO A 409 9.70 26.89 -12.10
CA PRO A 409 10.81 27.78 -12.42
C PRO A 409 12.14 27.01 -12.30
N ARG A 410 12.96 27.02 -13.34
CA ARG A 410 14.28 26.38 -13.31
C ARG A 410 15.08 26.94 -12.15
N ARG A 411 15.47 26.12 -11.17
CA ARG A 411 16.50 26.51 -10.20
C ARG A 411 17.78 26.81 -11.00
N ILE A 412 18.19 28.07 -11.04
CA ILE A 412 19.51 28.44 -11.54
C ILE A 412 20.49 27.75 -10.59
N ALA A 413 21.27 26.80 -11.08
CA ALA A 413 22.37 26.23 -10.33
C ALA A 413 23.32 27.40 -10.02
N ILE A 414 23.39 27.82 -8.76
CA ILE A 414 24.43 28.68 -8.29
C ILE A 414 25.69 27.83 -8.36
N SER A 415 26.45 27.98 -9.45
CA SER A 415 27.81 27.47 -9.54
C SER A 415 28.57 28.17 -8.41
N GLU A 416 28.90 27.46 -7.34
CA GLU A 416 29.96 27.92 -6.44
C GLU A 416 31.25 27.90 -7.26
N ALA A 417 31.58 29.06 -7.79
CA ALA A 417 32.95 29.37 -8.16
C ALA A 417 33.70 29.46 -6.82
N ALA A 418 34.27 28.34 -6.40
CA ALA A 418 35.27 28.36 -5.35
C ALA A 418 36.59 28.87 -5.95
N GLU A 419 37.02 30.03 -5.49
CA GLU A 419 38.42 30.43 -5.53
C GLU A 419 39.28 29.56 -4.59
#